data_7c8c0b586e9ef1fd822b2459908b2790
#
_entry.id   7c8c0b586e9ef1fd822b2459908b2790
#
_cell.length_a   1.000
_cell.length_b   1.000
_cell.length_c   1.000
_cell.angle_alpha   90.00
_cell.angle_beta   90.00
_cell.angle_gamma   90.00
#
_symmetry.space_group_name_H-M   'P 1'
#
loop_
_entity.id
_entity.type
_entity.pdbx_description
1 polymer ?
#
loop_
_entity_poly.entity_id
_entity_poly.type
_entity_poly.pdbx_seq_one_letter_code
_entity_poly.pdbx_strand_id
1 'polypeptide(L)'
;MLGVGKSAQLDEIKKTYRQLAMKFHPDRVPAEQKKAAEEKFKDISEAYAVLSDPQKRNLYDQYGHAGIDQKYAQEDIFKGADFSSIFGGSGGAGAGIFEDIFSDLGFDIFGGGGRQHSGGGRGRSRGRDLEITVEITLEEAASGVEKHITVPRYELCGVCSGSGAKPGTKKTVCSQCRGSGQVVVSSGFFQMAQTCPSCRGEGSIIQSPCPQCHGEGRQKVSRNIKVKIPAGVDTGSNLRVRGEGEAGVSSRGDLYVVIEVHHHPVFERHNNDILTEIKISLSKAILGGDVIVPTLTGKADMKIPAGTQSGKIFRLKEKGIPDVHGRDIGDELVRVIVEIPVSLTADQRRAIEEFARLSGEPVGKDNFGDRIKKTFR
;
A
#
# COMPACT_ATOMS: atom_id res chain seq x y z
N MET A 1 6.26 -36.69 -16.85
CA MET A 1 6.06 -35.35 -16.25
C MET A 1 5.13 -34.50 -17.12
N LEU A 2 5.55 -33.94 -18.26
CA LEU A 2 4.67 -33.13 -19.12
C LEU A 2 3.64 -33.92 -19.94
N GLY A 3 3.83 -35.22 -20.16
CA GLY A 3 2.90 -36.08 -20.95
C GLY A 3 2.90 -35.82 -22.45
N VAL A 4 3.94 -35.21 -22.99
CA VAL A 4 4.12 -34.95 -24.43
C VAL A 4 4.87 -36.06 -25.11
N GLY A 5 4.62 -36.26 -26.42
CA GLY A 5 5.33 -37.27 -27.22
C GLY A 5 6.79 -36.87 -27.47
N LYS A 6 7.67 -37.85 -27.77
CA LYS A 6 9.09 -37.58 -28.05
C LYS A 6 9.31 -36.64 -29.28
N SER A 7 8.38 -36.61 -30.21
CA SER A 7 8.43 -35.72 -31.40
C SER A 7 7.69 -34.39 -31.21
N ALA A 8 7.25 -34.04 -29.98
CA ALA A 8 6.49 -32.84 -29.71
C ALA A 8 7.26 -31.56 -30.07
N GLN A 9 6.59 -30.64 -30.74
CA GLN A 9 7.14 -29.34 -31.11
C GLN A 9 7.18 -28.39 -29.89
N LEU A 10 8.02 -27.37 -29.94
CA LEU A 10 8.21 -26.42 -28.83
C LEU A 10 6.91 -25.75 -28.40
N ASP A 11 6.03 -25.44 -29.35
CA ASP A 11 4.75 -24.80 -29.05
C ASP A 11 3.78 -25.72 -28.30
N GLU A 12 3.83 -27.02 -28.61
CA GLU A 12 3.06 -28.04 -27.88
C GLU A 12 3.57 -28.21 -26.44
N ILE A 13 4.89 -28.24 -26.27
CA ILE A 13 5.55 -28.28 -24.96
C ILE A 13 5.16 -27.05 -24.12
N LYS A 14 5.21 -25.84 -24.71
CA LYS A 14 4.81 -24.59 -24.06
C LYS A 14 3.33 -24.61 -23.66
N LYS A 15 2.46 -25.07 -24.54
CA LYS A 15 1.02 -25.14 -24.27
C LYS A 15 0.70 -26.10 -23.12
N THR A 16 1.29 -27.28 -23.16
CA THR A 16 1.09 -28.31 -22.11
C THR A 16 1.64 -27.87 -20.77
N TYR A 17 2.84 -27.27 -20.76
CA TYR A 17 3.41 -26.69 -19.54
C TYR A 17 2.49 -25.63 -18.95
N ARG A 18 1.97 -24.69 -19.75
CA ARG A 18 1.05 -23.64 -19.28
C ARG A 18 -0.21 -24.21 -18.65
N GLN A 19 -0.79 -25.26 -19.21
CA GLN A 19 -1.97 -25.92 -18.66
C GLN A 19 -1.67 -26.59 -17.32
N LEU A 20 -0.55 -27.32 -17.21
CA LEU A 20 -0.15 -27.98 -15.98
C LEU A 20 0.26 -27.01 -14.90
N ALA A 21 0.98 -25.94 -15.24
CA ALA A 21 1.36 -24.88 -14.31
C ALA A 21 0.14 -24.18 -13.71
N MET A 22 -0.89 -23.91 -14.51
CA MET A 22 -2.16 -23.35 -14.00
C MET A 22 -2.92 -24.33 -13.10
N LYS A 23 -2.84 -25.64 -13.38
CA LYS A 23 -3.53 -26.68 -12.61
C LYS A 23 -2.88 -26.93 -11.24
N PHE A 24 -1.56 -26.88 -11.18
CA PHE A 24 -0.78 -27.14 -9.97
C PHE A 24 -0.24 -25.85 -9.32
N HIS A 25 -0.84 -24.71 -9.64
CA HIS A 25 -0.44 -23.44 -9.02
C HIS A 25 -0.80 -23.44 -7.54
N PRO A 26 0.14 -23.12 -6.61
CA PRO A 26 -0.08 -23.23 -5.16
C PRO A 26 -1.21 -22.31 -4.65
N ASP A 27 -1.51 -21.22 -5.34
CA ASP A 27 -2.61 -20.31 -4.98
C ASP A 27 -4.00 -20.77 -5.46
N ARG A 28 -4.04 -21.80 -6.32
CA ARG A 28 -5.30 -22.36 -6.86
C ARG A 28 -5.73 -23.67 -6.24
N VAL A 29 -4.88 -24.26 -5.41
CA VAL A 29 -5.17 -25.53 -4.73
C VAL A 29 -5.50 -25.30 -3.25
N PRO A 30 -6.35 -26.14 -2.64
CA PRO A 30 -6.63 -26.06 -1.21
C PRO A 30 -5.36 -26.23 -0.36
N ALA A 31 -5.34 -25.61 0.82
CA ALA A 31 -4.17 -25.59 1.71
C ALA A 31 -3.60 -26.99 2.03
N GLU A 32 -4.48 -27.98 2.12
CA GLU A 32 -4.11 -29.39 2.39
C GLU A 32 -3.30 -30.04 1.27
N GLN A 33 -3.45 -29.56 0.03
CA GLN A 33 -2.78 -30.10 -1.15
C GLN A 33 -1.60 -29.24 -1.62
N LYS A 34 -1.31 -28.14 -0.93
CA LYS A 34 -0.33 -27.15 -1.35
C LYS A 34 1.07 -27.75 -1.53
N LYS A 35 1.57 -28.54 -0.57
CA LYS A 35 2.89 -29.18 -0.67
C LYS A 35 3.00 -30.15 -1.86
N ALA A 36 1.98 -30.98 -2.07
CA ALA A 36 1.96 -31.90 -3.20
C ALA A 36 1.85 -31.17 -4.56
N ALA A 37 1.21 -30.01 -4.60
CA ALA A 37 1.14 -29.17 -5.77
C ALA A 37 2.48 -28.48 -6.07
N GLU A 38 3.18 -28.00 -5.05
CA GLU A 38 4.53 -27.43 -5.14
C GLU A 38 5.55 -28.40 -5.69
N GLU A 39 5.56 -29.66 -5.20
CA GLU A 39 6.43 -30.71 -5.74
C GLU A 39 6.15 -30.98 -7.21
N LYS A 40 4.88 -31.16 -7.58
CA LYS A 40 4.49 -31.35 -8.99
C LYS A 40 4.80 -30.14 -9.86
N PHE A 41 4.64 -28.94 -9.34
CA PHE A 41 4.98 -27.70 -10.05
C PHE A 41 6.49 -27.63 -10.33
N LYS A 42 7.32 -28.05 -9.37
CA LYS A 42 8.77 -28.16 -9.54
C LYS A 42 9.12 -29.14 -10.65
N ASP A 43 8.57 -30.34 -10.61
CA ASP A 43 8.82 -31.41 -11.60
C ASP A 43 8.45 -30.98 -13.02
N ILE A 44 7.28 -30.34 -13.20
CA ILE A 44 6.85 -29.87 -14.53
C ILE A 44 7.69 -28.69 -15.02
N SER A 45 8.18 -27.82 -14.12
CA SER A 45 9.04 -26.70 -14.47
C SER A 45 10.44 -27.17 -14.90
N GLU A 46 11.01 -28.14 -14.21
CA GLU A 46 12.25 -28.81 -14.57
C GLU A 46 12.13 -29.49 -15.94
N ALA A 47 11.07 -30.28 -16.16
CA ALA A 47 10.81 -30.92 -17.43
C ALA A 47 10.67 -29.91 -18.57
N TYR A 48 10.04 -28.76 -18.33
CA TYR A 48 9.95 -27.68 -19.31
C TYR A 48 11.32 -27.06 -19.60
N ALA A 49 12.12 -26.77 -18.58
CA ALA A 49 13.45 -26.17 -18.72
C ALA A 49 14.39 -27.08 -19.57
N VAL A 50 14.29 -28.38 -19.41
CA VAL A 50 15.07 -29.35 -20.20
C VAL A 50 14.54 -29.44 -21.65
N LEU A 51 13.24 -29.53 -21.86
CA LEU A 51 12.65 -29.77 -23.18
C LEU A 51 12.50 -28.51 -24.04
N SER A 52 12.56 -27.33 -23.45
CA SER A 52 12.51 -26.04 -24.17
C SER A 52 13.85 -25.62 -24.77
N ASP A 53 14.95 -26.12 -24.23
CA ASP A 53 16.31 -25.85 -24.74
C ASP A 53 16.76 -26.95 -25.69
N PRO A 54 17.11 -26.64 -26.96
CA PRO A 54 17.52 -27.65 -27.93
C PRO A 54 18.72 -28.50 -27.51
N GLN A 55 19.67 -27.93 -26.77
CA GLN A 55 20.88 -28.64 -26.33
C GLN A 55 20.56 -29.61 -25.19
N LYS A 56 19.77 -29.18 -24.21
CA LYS A 56 19.33 -30.00 -23.10
C LYS A 56 18.39 -31.11 -23.57
N ARG A 57 17.47 -30.79 -24.50
CA ARG A 57 16.57 -31.77 -25.10
C ARG A 57 17.33 -32.87 -25.83
N ASN A 58 18.33 -32.53 -26.65
CA ASN A 58 19.17 -33.53 -27.33
C ASN A 58 19.89 -34.48 -26.35
N LEU A 59 20.40 -33.95 -25.24
CA LEU A 59 21.02 -34.77 -24.20
C LEU A 59 20.01 -35.66 -23.50
N TYR A 60 18.83 -35.15 -23.21
CA TYR A 60 17.75 -35.91 -22.62
C TYR A 60 17.23 -37.02 -23.53
N ASP A 61 17.11 -36.76 -24.84
CA ASP A 61 16.66 -37.72 -25.83
C ASP A 61 17.67 -38.88 -26.03
N GLN A 62 18.98 -38.57 -25.83
CA GLN A 62 20.08 -39.57 -25.99
C GLN A 62 20.33 -40.37 -24.72
N TYR A 63 20.38 -39.72 -23.56
CA TYR A 63 20.88 -40.32 -22.31
C TYR A 63 19.85 -40.31 -21.17
N GLY A 64 18.65 -39.78 -21.42
CA GLY A 64 17.60 -39.66 -20.38
C GLY A 64 17.97 -38.69 -19.29
N HIS A 65 17.37 -38.86 -18.12
CA HIS A 65 17.60 -37.97 -16.96
C HIS A 65 19.06 -38.00 -16.48
N ALA A 66 19.68 -39.16 -16.50
CA ALA A 66 21.09 -39.32 -16.09
C ALA A 66 22.07 -38.45 -16.93
N GLY A 67 21.74 -38.18 -18.21
CA GLY A 67 22.55 -37.30 -19.06
C GLY A 67 22.47 -35.83 -18.70
N ILE A 68 21.35 -35.43 -18.14
CA ILE A 68 21.15 -34.05 -17.61
C ILE A 68 21.88 -33.89 -16.30
N ASP A 69 21.69 -34.81 -15.36
CA ASP A 69 22.30 -34.77 -14.02
C ASP A 69 23.83 -34.81 -14.03
N GLN A 70 24.44 -35.47 -15.01
CA GLN A 70 25.90 -35.51 -15.16
C GLN A 70 26.48 -34.21 -15.71
N LYS A 71 25.74 -33.45 -16.52
CA LYS A 71 26.29 -32.30 -17.25
C LYS A 71 25.86 -30.96 -16.68
N TYR A 72 24.71 -30.89 -16.02
CA TYR A 72 24.14 -29.67 -15.47
C TYR A 72 23.90 -29.82 -13.98
N ALA A 73 24.40 -28.86 -13.19
CA ALA A 73 23.94 -28.72 -11.81
C ALA A 73 22.48 -28.33 -11.78
N GLN A 74 21.77 -28.64 -10.72
CA GLN A 74 20.33 -28.40 -10.60
C GLN A 74 19.96 -26.93 -10.89
N GLU A 75 20.85 -26.01 -10.51
CA GLU A 75 20.72 -24.55 -10.78
C GLU A 75 20.88 -24.19 -12.27
N ASP A 76 21.71 -24.93 -13.01
CA ASP A 76 21.98 -24.67 -14.42
C ASP A 76 20.90 -25.24 -15.35
N ILE A 77 20.07 -26.14 -14.86
CA ILE A 77 18.94 -26.71 -15.63
C ILE A 77 17.95 -25.63 -16.03
N PHE A 78 17.69 -24.66 -15.16
CA PHE A 78 16.74 -23.59 -15.38
C PHE A 78 17.33 -22.40 -16.15
N LYS A 79 18.65 -22.29 -16.29
CA LYS A 79 19.30 -21.23 -17.08
C LYS A 79 18.97 -21.38 -18.57
N GLY A 80 18.48 -20.32 -19.17
CA GLY A 80 18.13 -20.27 -20.60
C GLY A 80 16.68 -20.67 -20.95
N ALA A 81 15.91 -21.16 -20.00
CA ALA A 81 14.49 -21.44 -20.23
C ALA A 81 13.68 -20.11 -20.16
N ASP A 82 12.93 -19.84 -21.24
CA ASP A 82 12.12 -18.62 -21.31
C ASP A 82 10.75 -18.80 -20.65
N PHE A 83 10.73 -18.57 -19.34
CA PHE A 83 9.51 -18.57 -18.55
C PHE A 83 8.72 -17.26 -18.69
N SER A 84 9.42 -16.16 -19.05
CA SER A 84 8.81 -14.82 -19.15
C SER A 84 7.80 -14.74 -20.30
N SER A 85 8.07 -15.41 -21.43
CA SER A 85 7.16 -15.47 -22.57
C SER A 85 5.87 -16.25 -22.29
N ILE A 86 5.87 -17.10 -21.26
CA ILE A 86 4.73 -17.93 -20.89
C ILE A 86 3.78 -17.19 -19.94
N PHE A 87 4.33 -16.43 -19.00
CA PHE A 87 3.57 -15.73 -17.95
C PHE A 87 3.46 -14.21 -18.18
N GLY A 88 4.24 -13.62 -19.10
CA GLY A 88 4.28 -12.18 -19.38
C GLY A 88 3.16 -11.64 -20.29
N GLY A 89 2.27 -12.48 -20.78
CA GLY A 89 1.19 -12.08 -21.67
C GLY A 89 -0.15 -11.91 -20.98
N SER A 90 -0.44 -10.72 -20.46
CA SER A 90 -1.71 -10.24 -19.88
C SER A 90 -1.69 -10.04 -18.36
N GLY A 91 -1.27 -8.85 -17.93
CA GLY A 91 -1.54 -8.30 -16.60
C GLY A 91 -0.59 -8.81 -15.51
N GLY A 92 0.42 -8.08 -15.27
CA GLY A 92 1.34 -7.85 -14.13
C GLY A 92 1.40 -8.73 -12.86
N ALA A 93 0.53 -9.69 -12.65
CA ALA A 93 0.47 -10.47 -11.40
C ALA A 93 1.22 -11.83 -11.46
N GLY A 94 1.52 -12.36 -12.65
CA GLY A 94 2.09 -13.71 -12.78
C GLY A 94 3.61 -13.79 -12.63
N ALA A 95 4.33 -12.71 -12.93
CA ALA A 95 5.79 -12.71 -12.88
C ALA A 95 6.34 -12.64 -11.45
N GLY A 96 5.71 -11.88 -10.56
CA GLY A 96 6.13 -11.74 -9.16
C GLY A 96 5.94 -13.02 -8.35
N ILE A 97 4.84 -13.72 -8.56
CA ILE A 97 4.52 -14.95 -7.82
C ILE A 97 5.48 -16.10 -8.20
N PHE A 98 5.92 -16.12 -9.45
CA PHE A 98 6.92 -17.09 -9.91
C PHE A 98 8.29 -16.85 -9.28
N GLU A 99 8.67 -15.57 -9.15
CA GLU A 99 9.90 -15.13 -8.49
C GLU A 99 9.90 -15.50 -7.00
N ASP A 100 8.77 -15.29 -6.31
CA ASP A 100 8.61 -15.61 -4.89
C ASP A 100 8.68 -17.13 -4.63
N ILE A 101 8.03 -17.97 -5.46
CA ILE A 101 8.03 -19.45 -5.29
C ILE A 101 9.42 -20.03 -5.56
N PHE A 102 10.13 -19.53 -6.57
CA PHE A 102 11.48 -20.03 -6.88
C PHE A 102 12.55 -19.47 -5.93
N SER A 103 12.36 -18.26 -5.40
CA SER A 103 13.19 -17.69 -4.34
C SER A 103 13.06 -18.47 -3.02
N ASP A 104 11.86 -18.86 -2.64
CA ASP A 104 11.59 -19.64 -1.42
C ASP A 104 12.13 -21.10 -1.51
N LEU A 105 12.26 -21.61 -2.74
CA LEU A 105 12.90 -22.90 -3.04
C LEU A 105 14.44 -22.84 -3.14
N GLY A 106 15.05 -21.68 -2.87
CA GLY A 106 16.50 -21.47 -2.90
C GLY A 106 17.09 -21.35 -4.31
N PHE A 107 16.26 -21.21 -5.32
CA PHE A 107 16.70 -20.99 -6.70
C PHE A 107 16.63 -19.51 -7.06
N ASP A 108 17.74 -18.80 -6.91
CA ASP A 108 17.90 -17.41 -7.33
C ASP A 108 18.10 -17.31 -8.87
N ILE A 109 17.05 -17.72 -9.63
CA ILE A 109 17.11 -17.82 -11.11
C ILE A 109 17.10 -16.43 -11.75
N PHE A 110 16.53 -15.43 -11.11
CA PHE A 110 16.54 -14.05 -11.56
C PHE A 110 17.58 -13.17 -10.86
N GLY A 111 18.14 -13.60 -9.72
CA GLY A 111 19.23 -12.93 -9.01
C GLY A 111 20.60 -13.21 -9.61
N GLY A 112 20.77 -14.28 -10.39
CA GLY A 112 22.02 -14.69 -11.04
C GLY A 112 22.31 -14.05 -12.41
N GLY A 113 21.39 -13.25 -12.94
CA GLY A 113 21.71 -12.24 -13.92
C GLY A 113 22.45 -11.13 -13.19
N GLY A 114 23.76 -11.31 -12.94
CA GLY A 114 24.61 -10.20 -12.56
C GLY A 114 24.16 -9.02 -13.40
N ARG A 115 23.66 -7.98 -12.77
CA ARG A 115 23.78 -6.66 -13.33
C ARG A 115 25.26 -6.48 -13.60
N GLN A 116 25.69 -7.11 -14.66
CA GLN A 116 26.86 -6.69 -15.39
C GLN A 116 26.55 -5.21 -15.60
N HIS A 117 27.11 -4.40 -14.72
CA HIS A 117 27.32 -3.01 -14.99
C HIS A 117 28.09 -3.00 -16.30
N SER A 118 27.38 -3.13 -17.42
CA SER A 118 27.92 -2.71 -18.69
C SER A 118 28.18 -1.23 -18.48
N GLY A 119 29.44 -0.96 -18.21
CA GLY A 119 29.99 0.37 -18.22
C GLY A 119 29.72 0.93 -19.60
N GLY A 120 28.84 1.87 -19.72
CA GLY A 120 28.53 2.44 -21.01
C GLY A 120 27.14 3.06 -21.02
N GLY A 121 27.03 4.23 -20.49
CA GLY A 121 25.85 5.05 -20.51
C GLY A 121 25.40 5.36 -19.08
N ARG A 122 25.86 6.50 -18.56
CA ARG A 122 25.19 7.18 -17.46
C ARG A 122 23.76 7.42 -17.93
N GLY A 123 22.91 6.42 -17.75
CA GLY A 123 21.47 6.55 -17.92
C GLY A 123 21.08 7.77 -17.09
N ARG A 124 20.56 8.76 -17.76
CA ARG A 124 20.04 9.97 -17.15
C ARG A 124 19.10 9.54 -16.04
N SER A 125 19.59 9.48 -14.81
CA SER A 125 18.80 8.97 -13.69
C SER A 125 17.63 9.91 -13.44
N ARG A 126 16.43 9.32 -13.37
CA ARG A 126 15.24 10.01 -12.87
C ARG A 126 15.49 10.42 -11.41
N GLY A 127 14.95 11.54 -11.00
CA GLY A 127 14.96 11.98 -9.60
C GLY A 127 14.20 10.99 -8.71
N ARG A 128 14.49 11.01 -7.42
CA ARG A 128 13.80 10.18 -6.44
C ARG A 128 12.37 10.66 -6.26
N ASP A 129 11.49 9.73 -6.05
CA ASP A 129 10.15 10.03 -5.61
C ASP A 129 10.19 10.45 -4.12
N LEU A 130 9.28 11.33 -3.74
CA LEU A 130 9.14 11.84 -2.38
C LEU A 130 7.80 11.37 -1.81
N GLU A 131 7.75 11.20 -0.50
CA GLU A 131 6.53 10.90 0.23
C GLU A 131 6.36 11.88 1.37
N ILE A 132 5.14 12.36 1.56
CA ILE A 132 4.77 13.26 2.65
C ILE A 132 3.38 12.90 3.15
N THR A 133 3.20 12.91 4.47
CA THR A 133 1.89 12.73 5.09
C THR A 133 1.21 14.09 5.25
N VAL A 134 -0.07 14.13 4.92
CA VAL A 134 -0.93 15.32 5.07
C VAL A 134 -2.14 14.96 5.91
N GLU A 135 -2.27 15.67 7.01
CA GLU A 135 -3.39 15.52 7.95
C GLU A 135 -4.58 16.36 7.48
N ILE A 136 -5.76 15.76 7.51
CA ILE A 136 -7.03 16.42 7.16
C ILE A 136 -8.10 16.08 8.21
N THR A 137 -9.12 16.93 8.31
CA THR A 137 -10.29 16.63 9.16
C THR A 137 -11.27 15.72 8.42
N LEU A 138 -12.23 15.15 9.16
CA LEU A 138 -13.26 14.28 8.58
C LEU A 138 -14.17 15.06 7.61
N GLU A 139 -14.46 16.32 7.91
CA GLU A 139 -15.24 17.22 7.04
C GLU A 139 -14.49 17.54 5.74
N GLU A 140 -13.16 17.77 5.84
CA GLU A 140 -12.31 17.97 4.67
C GLU A 140 -12.24 16.70 3.82
N ALA A 141 -12.21 15.53 4.46
CA ALA A 141 -12.24 14.25 3.76
C ALA A 141 -13.59 14.02 3.05
N ALA A 142 -14.70 14.45 3.66
CA ALA A 142 -16.03 14.32 3.07
C ALA A 142 -16.29 15.30 1.92
N SER A 143 -15.83 16.54 2.04
CA SER A 143 -16.08 17.60 1.05
C SER A 143 -15.00 17.68 -0.04
N GLY A 144 -13.82 17.12 0.22
CA GLY A 144 -12.62 17.41 -0.54
C GLY A 144 -12.04 18.79 -0.21
N VAL A 145 -10.74 18.94 -0.35
CA VAL A 145 -10.04 20.17 0.00
C VAL A 145 -8.82 20.41 -0.89
N GLU A 146 -8.46 21.66 -1.10
CA GLU A 146 -7.20 22.04 -1.72
C GLU A 146 -6.25 22.55 -0.63
N LYS A 147 -5.13 21.84 -0.43
CA LYS A 147 -4.11 22.23 0.55
C LYS A 147 -2.80 22.66 -0.12
N HIS A 148 -2.17 23.66 0.46
CA HIS A 148 -0.83 24.07 0.10
C HIS A 148 0.16 23.42 1.06
N ILE A 149 1.04 22.59 0.52
CA ILE A 149 2.05 21.88 1.30
C ILE A 149 3.45 22.36 0.92
N THR A 150 4.31 22.53 1.91
CA THR A 150 5.70 22.92 1.71
C THR A 150 6.56 21.66 1.69
N VAL A 151 7.12 21.35 0.52
CA VAL A 151 7.94 20.16 0.31
C VAL A 151 9.40 20.55 0.16
N PRO A 152 10.28 20.14 1.09
CA PRO A 152 11.71 20.32 0.93
C PRO A 152 12.24 19.26 -0.06
N ARG A 153 12.88 19.71 -1.14
CA ARG A 153 13.42 18.83 -2.17
C ARG A 153 14.73 19.33 -2.73
N TYR A 154 15.48 18.43 -3.35
CA TYR A 154 16.66 18.82 -4.12
C TYR A 154 16.27 19.20 -5.54
N GLU A 155 16.66 20.41 -5.95
CA GLU A 155 16.54 20.90 -7.33
C GLU A 155 17.93 21.07 -7.93
N LEU A 156 18.01 21.03 -9.26
CA LEU A 156 19.26 21.33 -9.96
C LEU A 156 19.68 22.76 -9.63
N CYS A 157 20.97 22.95 -9.35
CA CYS A 157 21.52 24.26 -9.08
C CYS A 157 21.34 25.16 -10.31
N GLY A 158 20.64 26.28 -10.16
CA GLY A 158 20.35 27.21 -11.26
C GLY A 158 21.60 27.85 -11.88
N VAL A 159 22.71 27.94 -11.11
CA VAL A 159 23.95 28.55 -11.59
C VAL A 159 24.79 27.61 -12.44
N CYS A 160 24.89 26.33 -12.06
CA CYS A 160 25.71 25.35 -12.79
C CYS A 160 24.88 24.32 -13.59
N SER A 161 23.55 24.44 -13.56
CA SER A 161 22.63 23.53 -14.25
C SER A 161 22.90 22.04 -13.97
N GLY A 162 23.28 21.72 -12.73
CA GLY A 162 23.54 20.35 -12.30
C GLY A 162 24.97 19.87 -12.51
N SER A 163 25.85 20.63 -13.16
CA SER A 163 27.24 20.21 -13.40
C SER A 163 28.11 20.15 -12.14
N GLY A 164 27.79 20.94 -11.13
CA GLY A 164 28.60 21.13 -9.93
C GLY A 164 29.86 21.98 -10.15
N ALA A 165 30.22 22.26 -11.40
CA ALA A 165 31.38 23.08 -11.74
C ALA A 165 30.99 24.57 -11.84
N LYS A 166 31.94 25.47 -11.57
CA LYS A 166 31.77 26.90 -11.77
C LYS A 166 31.40 27.19 -13.23
N PRO A 167 30.46 28.10 -13.52
CA PRO A 167 30.12 28.49 -14.88
C PRO A 167 31.38 28.83 -15.70
N GLY A 168 31.44 28.32 -16.92
CA GLY A 168 32.62 28.47 -17.80
C GLY A 168 33.71 27.42 -17.57
N THR A 169 33.62 26.55 -16.55
CA THR A 169 34.54 25.45 -16.33
C THR A 169 33.83 24.11 -16.55
N LYS A 170 34.65 23.07 -16.88
CA LYS A 170 34.12 21.69 -17.12
C LYS A 170 34.72 20.73 -16.09
N LYS A 171 34.01 19.63 -15.86
CA LYS A 171 34.56 18.48 -15.13
C LYS A 171 35.72 17.90 -15.96
N THR A 172 36.85 17.61 -15.31
CA THR A 172 38.02 16.97 -15.94
C THR A 172 37.99 15.47 -15.64
N VAL A 173 38.44 14.66 -16.58
CA VAL A 173 38.54 13.22 -16.38
C VAL A 173 39.53 12.94 -15.26
N CYS A 174 39.19 12.06 -14.34
CA CYS A 174 40.08 11.68 -13.25
C CYS A 174 41.32 11.00 -13.79
N SER A 175 42.50 11.56 -13.49
CA SER A 175 43.80 11.03 -13.98
C SER A 175 44.10 9.66 -13.41
N GLN A 176 43.68 9.35 -12.18
CA GLN A 176 43.98 8.09 -11.51
C GLN A 176 43.20 6.91 -12.10
N CYS A 177 41.90 7.05 -12.37
CA CYS A 177 41.06 5.99 -12.92
C CYS A 177 40.76 6.18 -14.42
N ARG A 178 41.23 7.23 -15.05
CA ARG A 178 41.03 7.56 -16.47
C ARG A 178 39.54 7.53 -16.89
N GLY A 179 38.69 7.92 -15.99
CA GLY A 179 37.23 8.00 -16.23
C GLY A 179 36.44 6.76 -15.80
N SER A 180 37.08 5.64 -15.45
CA SER A 180 36.39 4.39 -15.06
C SER A 180 35.66 4.46 -13.71
N GLY A 181 36.06 5.39 -12.84
CA GLY A 181 35.52 5.47 -11.46
C GLY A 181 36.12 4.43 -10.51
N GLN A 182 36.83 3.45 -11.01
CA GLN A 182 37.43 2.35 -10.25
C GLN A 182 38.93 2.22 -10.55
N VAL A 183 39.66 1.72 -9.59
CA VAL A 183 41.10 1.36 -9.74
C VAL A 183 41.25 -0.12 -9.40
N VAL A 184 42.05 -0.83 -10.19
CA VAL A 184 42.36 -2.23 -9.93
C VAL A 184 43.59 -2.28 -9.03
N VAL A 185 43.40 -2.86 -7.85
CA VAL A 185 44.50 -3.12 -6.92
C VAL A 185 44.84 -4.61 -7.01
N SER A 186 46.09 -4.90 -7.39
CA SER A 186 46.61 -6.27 -7.45
C SER A 186 47.30 -6.59 -6.13
N SER A 187 46.84 -7.63 -5.43
CA SER A 187 47.50 -8.20 -4.25
C SER A 187 47.82 -9.66 -4.57
N GLY A 188 49.04 -9.90 -5.04
CA GLY A 188 49.47 -11.23 -5.48
C GLY A 188 48.70 -11.72 -6.70
N PHE A 189 48.05 -12.87 -6.56
CA PHE A 189 47.24 -13.50 -7.64
C PHE A 189 45.84 -12.94 -7.78
N PHE A 190 45.38 -12.06 -6.86
CA PHE A 190 44.02 -11.50 -6.87
C PHE A 190 44.03 -10.06 -7.37
N GLN A 191 43.13 -9.77 -8.31
CA GLN A 191 42.83 -8.42 -8.78
C GLN A 191 41.45 -8.01 -8.22
N MET A 192 41.44 -6.93 -7.43
CA MET A 192 40.20 -6.38 -6.88
C MET A 192 39.96 -4.98 -7.46
N ALA A 193 38.76 -4.77 -8.00
CA ALA A 193 38.33 -3.44 -8.39
C ALA A 193 37.86 -2.67 -7.14
N GLN A 194 38.52 -1.55 -6.85
CA GLN A 194 38.21 -0.67 -5.74
C GLN A 194 37.72 0.68 -6.27
N THR A 195 36.79 1.30 -5.56
CA THR A 195 36.35 2.66 -5.88
C THR A 195 37.52 3.61 -5.88
N CYS A 196 37.67 4.41 -6.94
CA CYS A 196 38.81 5.35 -7.06
C CYS A 196 38.79 6.38 -5.92
N PRO A 197 39.84 6.48 -5.09
CA PRO A 197 39.85 7.39 -3.96
C PRO A 197 39.85 8.87 -4.36
N SER A 198 40.40 9.20 -5.53
CA SER A 198 40.47 10.59 -6.01
C SER A 198 39.13 11.15 -6.49
N CYS A 199 38.34 10.37 -7.22
CA CYS A 199 37.02 10.81 -7.74
C CYS A 199 35.85 10.16 -7.02
N ARG A 200 36.10 9.29 -6.05
CA ARG A 200 35.05 8.59 -5.27
C ARG A 200 34.01 7.88 -6.14
N GLY A 201 34.43 7.32 -7.26
CA GLY A 201 33.57 6.60 -8.18
C GLY A 201 32.99 7.44 -9.32
N GLU A 202 33.10 8.76 -9.30
CA GLU A 202 32.50 9.62 -10.33
C GLU A 202 33.23 9.59 -11.68
N GLY A 203 34.49 9.12 -11.74
CA GLY A 203 35.30 9.10 -12.96
C GLY A 203 35.78 10.49 -13.40
N SER A 204 35.28 11.56 -12.81
CA SER A 204 35.63 12.95 -13.11
C SER A 204 35.88 13.75 -11.84
N ILE A 205 36.65 14.84 -11.95
CA ILE A 205 36.99 15.73 -10.86
C ILE A 205 36.56 17.16 -11.21
N ILE A 206 36.01 17.89 -10.25
CA ILE A 206 35.66 19.31 -10.37
C ILE A 206 36.84 20.09 -9.78
N GLN A 207 37.61 20.77 -10.63
CA GLN A 207 38.72 21.63 -10.18
C GLN A 207 38.23 22.94 -9.55
N SER A 208 37.18 23.51 -10.11
CA SER A 208 36.55 24.74 -9.62
C SER A 208 35.09 24.47 -9.30
N PRO A 209 34.74 24.23 -8.01
CA PRO A 209 33.38 23.97 -7.64
C PRO A 209 32.47 25.21 -7.82
N CYS A 210 31.21 24.97 -8.12
CA CYS A 210 30.20 26.01 -8.21
C CYS A 210 30.05 26.72 -6.84
N PRO A 211 30.11 28.05 -6.76
CA PRO A 211 30.04 28.77 -5.49
C PRO A 211 28.70 28.63 -4.77
N GLN A 212 27.63 28.26 -5.49
CA GLN A 212 26.29 28.17 -4.93
C GLN A 212 25.94 26.77 -4.41
N CYS A 213 26.40 25.72 -5.07
CA CYS A 213 26.12 24.33 -4.64
C CYS A 213 27.38 23.58 -4.15
N HIS A 214 28.54 24.26 -4.09
CA HIS A 214 29.81 23.73 -3.58
C HIS A 214 30.25 22.39 -4.20
N GLY A 215 29.86 22.18 -5.47
CA GLY A 215 30.22 20.96 -6.21
C GLY A 215 29.10 19.91 -6.31
N GLU A 216 28.05 20.00 -5.51
CA GLU A 216 26.98 18.99 -5.49
C GLU A 216 26.09 19.01 -6.75
N GLY A 217 26.02 20.11 -7.46
CA GLY A 217 25.14 20.29 -8.63
C GLY A 217 23.67 20.46 -8.27
N ARG A 218 23.30 20.30 -6.99
CA ARG A 218 21.93 20.36 -6.48
C ARG A 218 21.83 21.30 -5.30
N GLN A 219 20.62 21.80 -5.03
CA GLN A 219 20.33 22.65 -3.89
C GLN A 219 19.04 22.21 -3.23
N LYS A 220 19.00 22.25 -1.91
CA LYS A 220 17.77 21.98 -1.15
C LYS A 220 16.90 23.24 -1.18
N VAL A 221 15.70 23.12 -1.73
CA VAL A 221 14.72 24.20 -1.87
C VAL A 221 13.39 23.75 -1.30
N SER A 222 12.72 24.62 -0.57
CA SER A 222 11.34 24.38 -0.13
C SER A 222 10.37 24.92 -1.18
N ARG A 223 9.48 24.07 -1.70
CA ARG A 223 8.46 24.45 -2.68
C ARG A 223 7.08 24.32 -2.11
N ASN A 224 6.26 25.32 -2.33
CA ASN A 224 4.84 25.25 -2.02
C ASN A 224 4.11 24.60 -3.19
N ILE A 225 3.49 23.45 -2.94
CA ILE A 225 2.77 22.66 -3.93
C ILE A 225 1.29 22.66 -3.53
N LYS A 226 0.42 23.01 -4.49
CA LYS A 226 -1.02 22.92 -4.33
C LYS A 226 -1.48 21.51 -4.63
N VAL A 227 -2.05 20.84 -3.64
CA VAL A 227 -2.58 19.47 -3.75
C VAL A 227 -4.09 19.51 -3.63
N LYS A 228 -4.77 18.97 -4.63
CA LYS A 228 -6.22 18.78 -4.61
C LYS A 228 -6.55 17.41 -4.08
N ILE A 229 -7.13 17.35 -2.89
CA ILE A 229 -7.59 16.13 -2.24
C ILE A 229 -9.06 15.92 -2.62
N PRO A 230 -9.42 14.83 -3.31
CA PRO A 230 -10.80 14.57 -3.68
C PRO A 230 -11.66 14.25 -2.46
N ALA A 231 -12.97 14.43 -2.58
CA ALA A 231 -13.92 13.99 -1.58
C ALA A 231 -13.93 12.45 -1.49
N GLY A 232 -14.16 11.92 -0.29
CA GLY A 232 -14.27 10.49 -0.07
C GLY A 232 -12.97 9.79 0.33
N VAL A 233 -11.82 10.48 0.30
CA VAL A 233 -10.52 9.89 0.70
C VAL A 233 -10.56 9.35 2.12
N ASP A 234 -9.76 8.31 2.37
CA ASP A 234 -9.59 7.70 3.69
C ASP A 234 -8.13 7.74 4.14
N THR A 235 -7.90 7.47 5.41
CA THR A 235 -6.54 7.30 5.95
C THR A 235 -5.79 6.23 5.16
N GLY A 236 -4.54 6.52 4.79
CA GLY A 236 -3.72 5.66 3.95
C GLY A 236 -3.93 5.86 2.43
N SER A 237 -4.86 6.73 2.02
CA SER A 237 -5.03 7.07 0.61
C SER A 237 -3.79 7.78 0.06
N ASN A 238 -3.27 7.31 -1.07
CA ASN A 238 -2.07 7.83 -1.73
C ASN A 238 -2.44 8.65 -2.96
N LEU A 239 -2.08 9.95 -2.93
CA LEU A 239 -2.25 10.87 -4.06
C LEU A 239 -0.90 11.11 -4.73
N ARG A 240 -0.78 10.77 -6.01
CA ARG A 240 0.42 11.00 -6.80
C ARG A 240 0.37 12.34 -7.50
N VAL A 241 1.33 13.21 -7.18
CA VAL A 241 1.55 14.49 -7.87
C VAL A 241 2.78 14.34 -8.77
N ARG A 242 2.54 14.26 -10.08
CA ARG A 242 3.59 13.98 -11.06
C ARG A 242 4.61 15.11 -11.18
N GLY A 243 5.90 14.73 -11.21
CA GLY A 243 7.00 15.67 -11.42
C GLY A 243 7.32 16.57 -10.24
N GLU A 244 6.73 16.34 -9.06
CA GLU A 244 6.95 17.12 -7.85
C GLU A 244 7.90 16.45 -6.85
N GLY A 245 8.58 15.38 -7.27
CA GLY A 245 9.69 14.76 -6.54
C GLY A 245 11.01 15.49 -6.70
N GLU A 246 12.12 14.83 -6.34
CA GLU A 246 13.47 15.37 -6.51
C GLU A 246 13.84 15.55 -7.98
N ALA A 247 14.72 16.49 -8.25
CA ALA A 247 15.28 16.67 -9.57
C ALA A 247 16.32 15.57 -9.88
N GLY A 248 16.11 14.85 -10.96
CA GLY A 248 17.09 13.98 -11.59
C GLY A 248 17.75 14.64 -12.80
N VAL A 249 18.72 13.96 -13.41
CA VAL A 249 19.41 14.47 -14.60
C VAL A 249 18.50 14.43 -15.85
N SER A 250 17.62 13.43 -15.97
CA SER A 250 16.73 13.29 -17.12
C SER A 250 15.31 13.78 -16.85
N SER A 251 14.77 13.49 -15.68
CA SER A 251 13.43 13.86 -15.29
C SER A 251 13.31 13.96 -13.76
N ARG A 252 12.29 14.65 -13.29
CA ARG A 252 11.96 14.67 -11.87
C ARG A 252 11.28 13.37 -11.45
N GLY A 253 11.38 13.05 -10.16
CA GLY A 253 10.55 12.07 -9.51
C GLY A 253 9.13 12.59 -9.29
N ASP A 254 8.29 11.80 -8.67
CA ASP A 254 6.92 12.17 -8.30
C ASP A 254 6.83 12.40 -6.77
N LEU A 255 5.80 13.10 -6.35
CA LEU A 255 5.46 13.26 -4.95
C LEU A 255 4.23 12.40 -4.65
N TYR A 256 4.35 11.57 -3.64
CA TYR A 256 3.25 10.81 -3.06
C TYR A 256 2.79 11.49 -1.79
N VAL A 257 1.52 11.83 -1.76
CA VAL A 257 0.87 12.46 -0.60
C VAL A 257 -0.01 11.41 0.06
N VAL A 258 0.41 10.97 1.24
CA VAL A 258 -0.34 10.03 2.08
C VAL A 258 -1.30 10.82 2.93
N ILE A 259 -2.57 10.49 2.85
CA ILE A 259 -3.62 11.18 3.62
C ILE A 259 -3.78 10.50 4.98
N GLU A 260 -3.84 11.32 6.01
CA GLU A 260 -4.20 10.90 7.37
C GLU A 260 -5.41 11.70 7.85
N VAL A 261 -6.52 11.02 8.08
CA VAL A 261 -7.77 11.65 8.53
C VAL A 261 -7.78 11.64 10.06
N HIS A 262 -7.91 12.82 10.67
CA HIS A 262 -8.01 12.95 12.12
C HIS A 262 -9.28 12.29 12.66
N HIS A 263 -9.13 11.67 13.83
CA HIS A 263 -10.28 11.18 14.58
C HIS A 263 -11.22 12.34 14.94
N HIS A 264 -12.53 12.17 14.67
CA HIS A 264 -13.52 13.18 14.98
C HIS A 264 -14.23 12.88 16.31
N PRO A 265 -14.46 13.87 17.20
CA PRO A 265 -15.01 13.63 18.54
C PRO A 265 -16.48 13.20 18.55
N VAL A 266 -17.23 13.44 17.47
CA VAL A 266 -18.68 13.18 17.38
C VAL A 266 -19.00 12.09 16.36
N PHE A 267 -18.23 12.02 15.28
CA PHE A 267 -18.49 11.11 14.18
C PHE A 267 -17.45 10.00 14.10
N GLU A 268 -17.92 8.77 13.94
CA GLU A 268 -17.09 7.60 13.67
C GLU A 268 -17.35 7.15 12.24
N ARG A 269 -16.29 7.05 11.43
CA ARG A 269 -16.40 6.64 10.03
C ARG A 269 -16.41 5.12 9.90
N HIS A 270 -17.37 4.59 9.13
CA HIS A 270 -17.47 3.19 8.73
C HIS A 270 -17.58 3.11 7.21
N ASN A 271 -16.47 3.03 6.50
CA ASN A 271 -16.39 3.14 5.04
C ASN A 271 -16.95 4.50 4.54
N ASN A 272 -18.10 4.49 3.84
CA ASN A 272 -18.79 5.69 3.38
C ASN A 272 -19.85 6.17 4.36
N ASP A 273 -20.26 5.33 5.31
CA ASP A 273 -21.21 5.71 6.35
C ASP A 273 -20.51 6.36 7.53
N ILE A 274 -21.25 7.17 8.28
CA ILE A 274 -20.81 7.74 9.54
C ILE A 274 -21.75 7.33 10.65
N LEU A 275 -21.21 7.05 11.83
CA LEU A 275 -21.97 6.80 13.04
C LEU A 275 -21.85 8.01 13.96
N THR A 276 -23.00 8.49 14.47
CA THR A 276 -23.06 9.52 15.51
C THR A 276 -23.95 9.07 16.65
N GLU A 277 -23.68 9.53 17.86
CA GLU A 277 -24.50 9.28 19.03
C GLU A 277 -25.16 10.56 19.50
N ILE A 278 -26.47 10.52 19.69
CA ILE A 278 -27.22 11.61 20.26
C ILE A 278 -27.94 11.18 21.53
N LYS A 279 -27.99 12.09 22.50
CA LYS A 279 -28.72 11.90 23.73
C LYS A 279 -30.11 12.53 23.62
N ILE A 280 -31.12 11.79 23.97
CA ILE A 280 -32.50 12.28 24.04
C ILE A 280 -33.07 12.10 25.45
N SER A 281 -33.99 12.96 25.86
CA SER A 281 -34.69 12.81 27.13
C SER A 281 -35.64 11.61 27.13
N LEU A 282 -35.86 11.03 28.30
CA LEU A 282 -36.85 9.96 28.51
C LEU A 282 -38.22 10.32 27.98
N SER A 283 -38.67 11.56 28.16
CA SER A 283 -39.99 12.03 27.66
C SER A 283 -40.04 12.01 26.14
N LYS A 284 -38.98 12.41 25.43
CA LYS A 284 -38.91 12.31 23.96
C LYS A 284 -38.87 10.87 23.47
N ALA A 285 -38.20 9.98 24.22
CA ALA A 285 -38.15 8.56 23.86
C ALA A 285 -39.56 7.93 23.95
N ILE A 286 -40.36 8.29 24.97
CA ILE A 286 -41.70 7.77 25.22
C ILE A 286 -42.71 8.39 24.27
N LEU A 287 -42.75 9.72 24.16
CA LEU A 287 -43.79 10.46 23.44
C LEU A 287 -43.46 10.70 21.95
N GLY A 288 -42.21 10.53 21.58
CA GLY A 288 -41.71 10.94 20.27
C GLY A 288 -41.46 12.44 20.18
N GLY A 289 -41.07 12.89 18.99
CA GLY A 289 -40.81 14.30 18.72
C GLY A 289 -39.63 14.52 17.79
N ASP A 290 -39.38 15.77 17.45
CA ASP A 290 -38.30 16.15 16.54
C ASP A 290 -37.03 16.45 17.33
N VAL A 291 -35.87 16.02 16.77
CA VAL A 291 -34.54 16.24 17.33
C VAL A 291 -33.64 16.76 16.23
N ILE A 292 -32.77 17.70 16.58
CA ILE A 292 -31.74 18.22 15.71
C ILE A 292 -30.51 17.33 15.87
N VAL A 293 -30.03 16.75 14.75
CA VAL A 293 -28.86 15.89 14.68
C VAL A 293 -27.71 16.66 14.00
N PRO A 294 -26.52 16.68 14.56
CA PRO A 294 -25.34 17.20 13.86
C PRO A 294 -25.02 16.30 12.67
N THR A 295 -24.68 16.86 11.53
CA THR A 295 -24.21 16.15 10.33
C THR A 295 -22.89 16.72 9.86
N LEU A 296 -22.14 16.05 8.99
CA LEU A 296 -20.89 16.58 8.42
C LEU A 296 -21.07 17.91 7.68
N THR A 297 -22.26 18.17 7.17
CA THR A 297 -22.57 19.39 6.40
C THR A 297 -23.37 20.42 7.21
N GLY A 298 -23.60 20.19 8.51
CA GLY A 298 -24.34 21.10 9.38
C GLY A 298 -25.29 20.37 10.33
N LYS A 299 -26.60 20.60 10.22
CA LYS A 299 -27.63 20.02 11.09
C LYS A 299 -28.79 19.49 10.26
N ALA A 300 -29.41 18.42 10.72
CA ALA A 300 -30.61 17.85 10.13
C ALA A 300 -31.67 17.61 11.20
N ASP A 301 -32.95 17.80 10.84
CA ASP A 301 -34.06 17.45 11.70
C ASP A 301 -34.39 15.98 11.52
N MET A 302 -34.51 15.25 12.62
CA MET A 302 -34.85 13.83 12.64
C MET A 302 -36.05 13.60 13.54
N LYS A 303 -37.07 12.89 13.05
CA LYS A 303 -38.25 12.53 13.82
C LYS A 303 -38.02 11.24 14.60
N ILE A 304 -38.21 11.31 15.91
CA ILE A 304 -38.15 10.18 16.82
C ILE A 304 -39.59 9.63 17.00
N PRO A 305 -39.85 8.38 16.64
CA PRO A 305 -41.14 7.74 16.94
C PRO A 305 -41.34 7.54 18.44
N ALA A 306 -42.60 7.59 18.88
CA ALA A 306 -42.94 7.25 20.25
C ALA A 306 -42.57 5.80 20.59
N GLY A 307 -42.08 5.56 21.81
CA GLY A 307 -41.61 4.24 22.26
C GLY A 307 -40.20 3.86 21.77
N THR A 308 -39.40 4.82 21.31
CA THR A 308 -38.02 4.56 20.86
C THR A 308 -37.17 4.07 22.03
N GLN A 309 -36.52 2.92 21.83
CA GLN A 309 -35.63 2.32 22.81
C GLN A 309 -34.20 2.90 22.72
N SER A 310 -33.51 2.92 23.86
CA SER A 310 -32.08 3.30 23.90
C SER A 310 -31.23 2.33 23.07
N GLY A 311 -30.26 2.86 22.31
CA GLY A 311 -29.44 2.09 21.38
C GLY A 311 -30.07 1.91 19.99
N LYS A 312 -31.29 2.38 19.77
CA LYS A 312 -31.92 2.35 18.43
C LYS A 312 -31.12 3.21 17.46
N ILE A 313 -30.86 2.67 16.26
CA ILE A 313 -30.16 3.37 15.18
C ILE A 313 -31.18 3.84 14.14
N PHE A 314 -31.08 5.12 13.80
CA PHE A 314 -31.85 5.75 12.71
C PHE A 314 -30.89 6.06 11.56
N ARG A 315 -31.35 5.99 10.34
CA ARG A 315 -30.57 6.23 9.13
C ARG A 315 -31.02 7.51 8.45
N LEU A 316 -30.10 8.46 8.32
CA LEU A 316 -30.26 9.66 7.52
C LEU A 316 -29.58 9.42 6.16
N LYS A 317 -30.37 9.28 5.12
CA LYS A 317 -29.87 8.98 3.77
C LYS A 317 -29.03 10.10 3.21
N GLU A 318 -27.94 9.74 2.51
CA GLU A 318 -27.05 10.66 1.79
C GLU A 318 -26.42 11.73 2.70
N LYS A 319 -26.23 11.44 4.00
CA LYS A 319 -25.58 12.32 4.98
C LYS A 319 -24.20 11.81 5.42
N GLY A 320 -23.71 10.72 4.84
CA GLY A 320 -22.39 10.18 5.04
C GLY A 320 -21.34 10.81 4.13
N ILE A 321 -20.28 10.04 3.84
CA ILE A 321 -19.13 10.45 3.03
C ILE A 321 -19.34 9.96 1.60
N PRO A 322 -19.05 10.79 0.57
CA PRO A 322 -19.12 10.35 -0.81
C PRO A 322 -18.05 9.29 -1.12
N ASP A 323 -18.33 8.40 -2.06
CA ASP A 323 -17.32 7.53 -2.62
C ASP A 323 -16.26 8.33 -3.41
N VAL A 324 -14.99 7.94 -3.33
CA VAL A 324 -13.87 8.61 -4.05
C VAL A 324 -14.12 8.71 -5.55
N HIS A 325 -14.88 7.76 -6.12
CA HIS A 325 -15.26 7.77 -7.54
C HIS A 325 -16.56 8.55 -7.82
N GLY A 326 -17.18 9.16 -6.80
CA GLY A 326 -18.33 10.03 -6.93
C GLY A 326 -19.63 9.35 -7.35
N ARG A 327 -19.75 8.02 -7.14
CA ARG A 327 -20.93 7.25 -7.57
C ARG A 327 -22.05 7.25 -6.55
N ASP A 328 -21.70 7.15 -5.28
CA ASP A 328 -22.66 7.04 -4.18
C ASP A 328 -22.22 7.91 -2.99
N ILE A 329 -23.16 8.32 -2.18
CA ILE A 329 -22.93 8.99 -0.90
C ILE A 329 -23.42 8.03 0.18
N GLY A 330 -22.58 7.82 1.20
CA GLY A 330 -22.98 7.01 2.36
C GLY A 330 -24.09 7.65 3.20
N ASP A 331 -24.56 6.94 4.18
CA ASP A 331 -25.61 7.37 5.08
C ASP A 331 -25.03 7.77 6.44
N GLU A 332 -25.76 8.57 7.20
CA GLU A 332 -25.46 8.80 8.60
C GLU A 332 -26.33 7.91 9.47
N LEU A 333 -25.69 7.13 10.32
CA LEU A 333 -26.29 6.22 11.28
C LEU A 333 -26.33 6.90 12.64
N VAL A 334 -27.52 7.30 13.09
CA VAL A 334 -27.71 8.03 14.35
C VAL A 334 -28.14 7.05 15.44
N ARG A 335 -27.24 6.77 16.38
CA ARG A 335 -27.54 5.98 17.56
C ARG A 335 -28.15 6.86 18.64
N VAL A 336 -29.35 6.53 19.06
CA VAL A 336 -30.09 7.29 20.09
C VAL A 336 -29.83 6.67 21.45
N ILE A 337 -29.32 7.48 22.38
CA ILE A 337 -29.14 7.10 23.79
C ILE A 337 -30.15 7.85 24.62
N VAL A 338 -30.98 7.11 25.36
CA VAL A 338 -31.95 7.72 26.28
C VAL A 338 -31.23 8.10 27.56
N GLU A 339 -31.25 9.40 27.86
CA GLU A 339 -30.65 9.93 29.09
C GLU A 339 -31.67 9.98 30.21
N ILE A 340 -31.39 9.25 31.27
CA ILE A 340 -32.23 9.26 32.49
C ILE A 340 -31.70 10.37 33.43
N PRO A 341 -32.53 11.35 33.81
CA PRO A 341 -32.10 12.43 34.64
C PRO A 341 -31.71 11.92 36.07
N VAL A 342 -30.53 12.32 36.51
CA VAL A 342 -30.00 11.94 37.84
C VAL A 342 -30.77 12.65 38.99
N SER A 343 -31.26 13.86 38.73
CA SER A 343 -32.02 14.65 39.69
C SER A 343 -33.38 15.04 39.10
N LEU A 344 -34.44 14.96 39.92
CA LEU A 344 -35.79 15.32 39.55
C LEU A 344 -36.30 16.41 40.49
N THR A 345 -37.06 17.37 39.98
CA THR A 345 -37.86 18.27 40.76
C THR A 345 -38.97 17.49 41.49
N ALA A 346 -39.60 18.09 42.52
CA ALA A 346 -40.68 17.46 43.26
C ALA A 346 -41.89 17.15 42.35
N ASP A 347 -42.17 18.00 41.37
CA ASP A 347 -43.24 17.81 40.42
C ASP A 347 -42.95 16.73 39.38
N GLN A 348 -41.72 16.70 38.84
CA GLN A 348 -41.27 15.62 37.96
C GLN A 348 -41.31 14.26 38.66
N ARG A 349 -40.88 14.20 39.89
CA ARG A 349 -40.95 12.97 40.70
C ARG A 349 -42.38 12.49 40.82
N ARG A 350 -43.33 13.38 41.21
CA ARG A 350 -44.76 13.05 41.32
C ARG A 350 -45.33 12.52 40.00
N ALA A 351 -44.97 13.16 38.90
CA ALA A 351 -45.45 12.71 37.57
C ALA A 351 -44.93 11.30 37.22
N ILE A 352 -43.64 11.00 37.51
CA ILE A 352 -43.07 9.67 37.31
C ILE A 352 -43.67 8.63 38.26
N GLU A 353 -43.91 8.96 39.51
CA GLU A 353 -44.56 8.08 40.50
C GLU A 353 -46.00 7.75 40.05
N GLU A 354 -46.73 8.74 39.52
CA GLU A 354 -48.07 8.52 38.97
C GLU A 354 -48.04 7.63 37.72
N PHE A 355 -47.07 7.85 36.82
CA PHE A 355 -46.86 7.00 35.66
C PHE A 355 -46.58 5.54 36.05
N ALA A 356 -45.67 5.32 37.03
CA ALA A 356 -45.37 3.99 37.52
C ALA A 356 -46.61 3.31 38.16
N ARG A 357 -47.44 4.07 38.90
CA ARG A 357 -48.67 3.58 39.48
C ARG A 357 -49.69 3.12 38.38
N LEU A 358 -49.82 3.91 37.32
CA LEU A 358 -50.67 3.57 36.20
C LEU A 358 -50.14 2.38 35.39
N SER A 359 -48.83 2.17 35.37
CA SER A 359 -48.18 1.01 34.75
C SER A 359 -48.22 -0.26 35.62
N GLY A 360 -48.81 -0.20 36.83
CA GLY A 360 -48.88 -1.34 37.75
C GLY A 360 -47.60 -1.65 38.50
N GLU A 361 -46.62 -0.73 38.48
CA GLU A 361 -45.37 -0.89 39.22
C GLU A 361 -45.54 -0.49 40.69
N PRO A 362 -45.01 -1.23 41.67
CA PRO A 362 -45.09 -0.87 43.07
C PRO A 362 -44.24 0.36 43.35
N VAL A 363 -44.85 1.54 43.44
CA VAL A 363 -44.18 2.78 43.83
C VAL A 363 -44.22 2.85 45.37
N GLY A 364 -43.33 2.17 46.03
CA GLY A 364 -43.21 2.19 47.48
C GLY A 364 -41.89 2.75 47.94
N LYS A 365 -41.91 3.57 48.97
CA LYS A 365 -40.73 3.78 49.83
C LYS A 365 -40.40 2.44 50.53
N ASP A 366 -39.79 1.52 49.79
CA ASP A 366 -39.14 0.37 50.39
C ASP A 366 -37.94 0.90 51.21
N ASN A 367 -38.24 1.34 52.42
CA ASN A 367 -37.20 1.47 53.44
C ASN A 367 -36.61 0.08 53.58
N PHE A 368 -35.31 -0.01 53.34
CA PHE A 368 -34.50 -1.23 53.51
C PHE A 368 -34.78 -1.92 54.86
N GLY A 369 -35.25 -1.15 55.86
CA GLY A 369 -35.70 -1.63 57.17
C GLY A 369 -37.02 -2.45 57.17
N ASP A 370 -37.93 -2.22 56.22
CA ASP A 370 -39.21 -2.95 56.15
C ASP A 370 -39.08 -4.28 55.37
N ARG A 371 -38.13 -4.41 54.46
CA ARG A 371 -37.76 -5.68 53.84
C ARG A 371 -37.16 -6.67 54.87
N ILE A 372 -36.30 -6.19 55.77
CA ILE A 372 -35.70 -7.04 56.78
C ILE A 372 -36.78 -7.57 57.76
N LYS A 373 -37.82 -6.77 58.12
CA LYS A 373 -38.90 -7.21 59.00
C LYS A 373 -39.82 -8.25 58.37
N LYS A 374 -39.95 -8.30 57.02
CA LYS A 374 -40.79 -9.32 56.32
C LYS A 374 -40.05 -10.65 56.09
N THR A 375 -38.75 -10.68 56.16
CA THR A 375 -37.95 -11.90 55.95
C THR A 375 -37.70 -12.68 57.27
N PHE A 376 -37.98 -12.06 58.44
CA PHE A 376 -37.83 -12.67 59.74
C PHE A 376 -39.17 -12.82 60.53
N ARG A 377 -40.28 -12.98 59.80
CA ARG A 377 -41.56 -13.37 60.39
C ARG A 377 -42.01 -14.71 59.88
#